data_0e96cc2c8f331b292da0dba09dc1c70f
#
_entry.id   0e96cc2c8f331b292da0dba09dc1c70f
#
_cell.length_a   1.000
_cell.length_b   1.000
_cell.length_c   1.000
_cell.angle_alpha   90.00
_cell.angle_beta   90.00
_cell.angle_gamma   90.00
#
_symmetry.space_group_name_H-M   'P 1'
#
loop_
_entity.id
_entity.type
_entity.pdbx_description
1 polymer ?
#
loop_
_entity_poly.entity_id
_entity_poly.type
_entity_poly.pdbx_seq_one_letter_code
_entity_poly.pdbx_strand_id
1 'polypeptide(L)'
;MKKPNLLVVFADQWRNTARGLHNPQIATPNMDRFAEEAFSTDQAVSGCPLCSPYRSELLTGRRAVHTGVIGNCMTGYDMCLSPDELCISQVLKESGYRTGYIGKWHLDSPELNSGSQPLSGAEGWDAYTPPGKKRHAFEYWHAYNAWNDHLHMHYWEESCEKIFTDLWSPVHETDKALEFMESRKKEPFALFLSWNPPHPPFEKIPEKYYDLYRDLEPDYSPNVEGDRFDNQTGEPG
;
A
#
# COMPACT_ATOMS: atom_id res chain seq x y z
N MET A 1 -0.91 -31.21 -9.17
CA MET A 1 -0.04 -30.55 -8.16
C MET A 1 -0.88 -29.60 -7.31
N LYS A 2 -0.61 -29.54 -6.00
CA LYS A 2 -1.29 -28.58 -5.12
C LYS A 2 -0.77 -27.18 -5.48
N LYS A 3 -1.67 -26.21 -5.70
CA LYS A 3 -1.31 -24.82 -5.99
C LYS A 3 -0.70 -24.19 -4.74
N PRO A 4 0.42 -23.43 -4.84
CA PRO A 4 0.97 -22.69 -3.71
C PRO A 4 0.05 -21.50 -3.37
N ASN A 5 0.04 -21.09 -2.13
CA ASN A 5 -0.55 -19.80 -1.74
C ASN A 5 0.35 -18.66 -2.21
N LEU A 6 -0.24 -17.51 -2.52
CA LEU A 6 0.45 -16.30 -2.88
C LEU A 6 0.17 -15.24 -1.81
N LEU A 7 1.23 -14.67 -1.24
CA LEU A 7 1.16 -13.52 -0.37
C LEU A 7 2.07 -12.44 -0.94
N VAL A 8 1.48 -11.34 -1.39
CA VAL A 8 2.18 -10.17 -1.92
C VAL A 8 2.11 -9.08 -0.87
N VAL A 9 3.25 -8.77 -0.25
CA VAL A 9 3.35 -7.71 0.77
C VAL A 9 4.21 -6.59 0.22
N PHE A 10 3.70 -5.38 0.31
CA PHE A 10 4.46 -4.19 -0.09
C PHE A 10 4.08 -2.99 0.78
N ALA A 11 5.02 -2.06 0.90
CA ALA A 11 4.86 -0.83 1.65
C ALA A 11 4.95 0.37 0.71
N ASP A 12 4.27 1.47 1.08
CA ASP A 12 4.34 2.70 0.31
C ASP A 12 5.59 3.52 0.69
N GLN A 13 6.29 4.03 -0.31
CA GLN A 13 7.44 4.93 -0.16
C GLN A 13 8.64 4.33 0.61
N TRP A 14 8.80 3.02 0.61
CA TRP A 14 9.94 2.37 1.27
C TRP A 14 11.16 2.30 0.33
N ARG A 15 12.19 3.05 0.66
CA ARG A 15 13.43 3.04 -0.10
C ARG A 15 14.30 1.83 0.24
N ASN A 16 15.09 1.37 -0.73
CA ASN A 16 15.95 0.19 -0.58
C ASN A 16 16.97 0.30 0.58
N THR A 17 17.52 1.49 0.82
CA THR A 17 18.47 1.73 1.91
C THR A 17 17.85 1.79 3.31
N ALA A 18 16.52 1.72 3.44
CA ALA A 18 15.84 1.63 4.73
C ALA A 18 15.61 0.17 5.17
N ARG A 19 16.65 -0.67 5.04
CA ARG A 19 16.70 -2.07 5.50
C ARG A 19 18.06 -2.35 6.14
N GLY A 20 18.09 -3.16 7.20
CA GLY A 20 19.33 -3.53 7.92
C GLY A 20 20.39 -4.14 7.01
N LEU A 21 19.98 -4.96 6.03
CA LEU A 21 20.87 -5.57 5.03
C LEU A 21 21.68 -4.53 4.23
N HIS A 22 21.16 -3.33 4.01
CA HIS A 22 21.82 -2.27 3.24
C HIS A 22 22.28 -1.08 4.07
N ASN A 23 21.71 -0.94 5.27
CA ASN A 23 22.08 0.12 6.21
C ASN A 23 22.06 -0.43 7.64
N PRO A 24 23.24 -0.66 8.26
CA PRO A 24 23.32 -1.22 9.61
C PRO A 24 22.72 -0.32 10.70
N GLN A 25 22.47 0.95 10.41
CA GLN A 25 21.74 1.83 11.33
C GLN A 25 20.24 1.49 11.42
N ILE A 26 19.70 0.72 10.49
CA ILE A 26 18.26 0.40 10.42
C ILE A 26 18.02 -1.02 10.93
N ALA A 27 17.13 -1.15 11.92
CA ALA A 27 16.79 -2.44 12.50
C ALA A 27 15.59 -3.09 11.77
N THR A 28 15.89 -4.06 10.89
CA THR A 28 14.85 -4.87 10.20
C THR A 28 15.09 -6.38 10.39
N PRO A 29 15.21 -6.89 11.63
CA PRO A 29 15.70 -8.23 11.91
C PRO A 29 14.86 -9.35 11.29
N ASN A 30 13.54 -9.18 11.17
CA ASN A 30 12.67 -10.18 10.56
C ASN A 30 12.82 -10.21 9.04
N MET A 31 13.00 -9.06 8.40
CA MET A 31 13.25 -8.99 6.95
C MET A 31 14.63 -9.51 6.59
N ASP A 32 15.63 -9.17 7.41
CA ASP A 32 17.00 -9.61 7.21
C ASP A 32 17.08 -11.14 7.29
N ARG A 33 16.47 -11.76 8.31
CA ARG A 33 16.34 -13.22 8.41
C ARG A 33 15.58 -13.83 7.23
N PHE A 34 14.50 -13.20 6.79
CA PHE A 34 13.74 -13.69 5.62
C PHE A 34 14.58 -13.62 4.35
N ALA A 35 15.39 -12.59 4.18
CA ALA A 35 16.26 -12.43 3.03
C ALA A 35 17.36 -13.51 2.94
N GLU A 36 17.83 -14.05 4.08
CA GLU A 36 18.80 -15.16 4.12
C GLU A 36 18.23 -16.44 3.51
N GLU A 37 16.91 -16.65 3.58
CA GLU A 37 16.23 -17.86 3.09
C GLU A 37 15.50 -17.65 1.76
N ALA A 38 15.48 -16.41 1.24
CA ALA A 38 14.71 -16.01 0.08
C ALA A 38 15.60 -15.57 -1.09
N PHE A 39 15.02 -15.55 -2.28
CA PHE A 39 15.64 -14.84 -3.40
C PHE A 39 15.49 -13.34 -3.20
N SER A 40 16.61 -12.61 -3.16
CA SER A 40 16.65 -11.16 -2.99
C SER A 40 17.20 -10.47 -4.24
N THR A 41 16.68 -9.30 -4.57
CA THR A 41 17.18 -8.47 -5.68
C THR A 41 17.54 -7.08 -5.16
N ASP A 42 18.72 -6.60 -5.53
CA ASP A 42 19.22 -5.27 -5.14
C ASP A 42 18.99 -4.21 -6.22
N GLN A 43 18.65 -4.65 -7.44
CA GLN A 43 18.49 -3.81 -8.63
C GLN A 43 17.05 -3.79 -9.15
N ALA A 44 16.07 -3.84 -8.25
CA ALA A 44 14.67 -3.69 -8.64
C ALA A 44 14.31 -2.20 -8.79
N VAL A 45 13.77 -1.84 -9.95
CA VAL A 45 13.41 -0.46 -10.28
C VAL A 45 11.94 -0.37 -10.62
N SER A 46 11.21 0.58 -9.98
CA SER A 46 9.83 0.90 -10.34
C SER A 46 9.76 1.57 -11.72
N GLY A 47 8.80 1.17 -12.53
CA GLY A 47 8.55 1.80 -13.82
C GLY A 47 8.09 3.26 -13.70
N CYS A 48 7.29 3.55 -12.67
CA CYS A 48 6.88 4.88 -12.27
C CYS A 48 6.81 4.96 -10.74
N PRO A 49 7.76 5.60 -10.03
CA PRO A 49 7.87 5.57 -8.58
C PRO A 49 6.92 6.57 -7.89
N LEU A 50 5.64 6.51 -8.23
CA LEU A 50 4.53 7.21 -7.59
C LEU A 50 3.47 6.18 -7.17
N CYS A 51 2.67 6.49 -6.15
CA CYS A 51 1.72 5.54 -5.57
C CYS A 51 0.78 4.91 -6.60
N SER A 52 -0.11 5.70 -7.22
CA SER A 52 -1.13 5.15 -8.13
C SER A 52 -0.54 4.56 -9.42
N PRO A 53 0.43 5.20 -10.10
CA PRO A 53 1.07 4.61 -11.26
C PRO A 53 1.73 3.26 -10.97
N TYR A 54 2.55 3.17 -9.90
CA TYR A 54 3.18 1.91 -9.52
C TYR A 54 2.16 0.82 -9.23
N ARG A 55 1.08 1.15 -8.50
CA ARG A 55 0.01 0.19 -8.16
C ARG A 55 -0.71 -0.31 -9.41
N SER A 56 -0.95 0.57 -10.38
CA SER A 56 -1.52 0.18 -11.67
C SER A 56 -0.59 -0.77 -12.43
N GLU A 57 0.72 -0.50 -12.45
CA GLU A 57 1.72 -1.37 -13.07
C GLU A 57 1.82 -2.72 -12.36
N LEU A 58 1.81 -2.74 -11.02
CA LEU A 58 1.86 -3.96 -10.21
C LEU A 58 0.69 -4.90 -10.49
N LEU A 59 -0.51 -4.36 -10.61
CA LEU A 59 -1.72 -5.16 -10.79
C LEU A 59 -1.93 -5.60 -12.24
N THR A 60 -1.57 -4.75 -13.22
CA THR A 60 -1.85 -5.02 -14.63
C THR A 60 -0.68 -5.63 -15.40
N GLY A 61 0.55 -5.49 -14.88
CA GLY A 61 1.78 -5.81 -15.63
C GLY A 61 2.04 -4.87 -16.81
N ARG A 62 1.33 -3.75 -16.91
CA ARG A 62 1.44 -2.76 -17.99
C ARG A 62 2.04 -1.47 -17.49
N ARG A 63 2.76 -0.76 -18.33
CA ARG A 63 3.30 0.57 -17.98
C ARG A 63 2.18 1.56 -17.68
N ALA A 64 2.39 2.48 -16.74
CA ALA A 64 1.45 3.52 -16.33
C ALA A 64 0.86 4.31 -17.51
N VAL A 65 1.67 4.62 -18.53
CA VAL A 65 1.21 5.29 -19.75
C VAL A 65 0.18 4.48 -20.55
N HIS A 66 0.14 3.17 -20.39
CA HIS A 66 -0.83 2.31 -21.08
C HIS A 66 -2.09 2.06 -20.26
N THR A 67 -2.02 2.17 -18.93
CA THR A 67 -3.18 2.09 -18.05
C THR A 67 -3.91 3.43 -17.92
N GLY A 68 -3.27 4.52 -18.34
CA GLY A 68 -3.77 5.89 -18.17
C GLY A 68 -3.58 6.46 -16.76
N VAL A 69 -3.05 5.67 -15.81
CA VAL A 69 -2.76 6.12 -14.45
C VAL A 69 -1.34 6.67 -14.41
N ILE A 70 -1.15 7.88 -14.92
CA ILE A 70 0.17 8.51 -15.09
C ILE A 70 0.59 9.40 -13.92
N GLY A 71 -0.30 9.64 -12.96
CA GLY A 71 -0.09 10.40 -11.73
C GLY A 71 -0.92 9.81 -10.59
N ASN A 72 -0.90 10.43 -9.42
CA ASN A 72 -1.74 10.00 -8.31
C ASN A 72 -3.22 10.29 -8.57
N CYS A 73 -4.08 9.37 -8.16
CA CYS A 73 -5.52 9.55 -8.11
C CYS A 73 -5.84 10.54 -6.98
N MET A 74 -5.97 11.82 -7.31
CA MET A 74 -6.06 12.91 -6.34
C MET A 74 -7.22 13.85 -6.65
N THR A 75 -7.66 14.61 -5.66
CA THR A 75 -8.73 15.61 -5.81
C THR A 75 -8.35 16.64 -6.87
N GLY A 76 -9.30 16.97 -7.75
CA GLY A 76 -9.11 17.86 -8.89
C GLY A 76 -8.65 17.18 -10.17
N TYR A 77 -8.38 15.86 -10.13
CA TYR A 77 -7.99 15.08 -11.30
C TYR A 77 -8.88 13.84 -11.42
N ASP A 78 -9.61 13.72 -12.51
CA ASP A 78 -10.44 12.54 -12.81
C ASP A 78 -9.56 11.42 -13.39
N MET A 79 -8.83 10.75 -12.50
CA MET A 79 -7.93 9.66 -12.83
C MET A 79 -8.21 8.48 -11.92
N CYS A 80 -8.34 7.29 -12.49
CA CYS A 80 -8.45 6.02 -11.77
C CYS A 80 -8.00 4.87 -12.67
N LEU A 81 -7.78 3.71 -12.07
CA LEU A 81 -7.61 2.48 -12.86
C LEU A 81 -8.95 2.11 -13.50
N SER A 82 -8.98 1.96 -14.82
CA SER A 82 -10.21 1.58 -15.52
C SER A 82 -10.73 0.24 -15.00
N PRO A 83 -12.04 0.13 -14.65
CA PRO A 83 -12.64 -1.13 -14.23
C PRO A 83 -12.56 -2.27 -15.26
N ASP A 84 -12.25 -1.94 -16.52
CA ASP A 84 -12.12 -2.90 -17.61
C ASP A 84 -10.65 -3.34 -17.85
N GLU A 85 -9.69 -2.79 -17.09
CA GLU A 85 -8.30 -3.29 -17.14
C GLU A 85 -8.21 -4.69 -16.56
N LEU A 86 -7.46 -5.54 -17.25
CA LEU A 86 -7.16 -6.89 -16.78
C LEU A 86 -6.05 -6.82 -15.70
N CYS A 87 -6.40 -7.24 -14.50
CA CYS A 87 -5.47 -7.34 -13.37
C CYS A 87 -5.12 -8.80 -13.05
N ILE A 88 -3.96 -9.00 -12.43
CA ILE A 88 -3.50 -10.32 -11.98
C ILE A 88 -4.51 -11.02 -11.06
N SER A 89 -5.26 -10.26 -10.27
CA SER A 89 -6.32 -10.78 -9.39
C SER A 89 -7.43 -11.52 -10.14
N GLN A 90 -7.82 -11.04 -11.33
CA GLN A 90 -8.80 -11.71 -12.19
C GLN A 90 -8.25 -13.04 -12.70
N VAL A 91 -7.01 -13.03 -13.18
CA VAL A 91 -6.31 -14.25 -13.67
C VAL A 91 -6.14 -15.29 -12.54
N LEU A 92 -5.81 -14.84 -11.33
CA LEU A 92 -5.69 -15.68 -10.15
C LEU A 92 -7.04 -16.28 -9.75
N LYS A 93 -8.10 -15.46 -9.74
CA LYS A 93 -9.46 -15.95 -9.45
C LYS A 93 -9.92 -16.98 -10.47
N GLU A 94 -9.76 -16.72 -11.76
CA GLU A 94 -10.07 -17.67 -12.84
C GLU A 94 -9.24 -18.95 -12.73
N SER A 95 -8.02 -18.84 -12.20
CA SER A 95 -7.17 -19.97 -11.87
C SER A 95 -7.58 -20.68 -10.56
N GLY A 96 -8.68 -20.30 -9.92
CA GLY A 96 -9.24 -20.94 -8.73
C GLY A 96 -8.59 -20.54 -7.41
N TYR A 97 -7.95 -19.38 -7.34
CA TYR A 97 -7.50 -18.77 -6.08
C TYR A 97 -8.62 -17.97 -5.42
N ARG A 98 -8.64 -17.98 -4.09
CA ARG A 98 -9.39 -17.00 -3.29
C ARG A 98 -8.55 -15.74 -3.20
N THR A 99 -9.07 -14.63 -3.69
CA THR A 99 -8.35 -13.37 -3.80
C THR A 99 -8.71 -12.41 -2.69
N GLY A 100 -7.73 -11.72 -2.11
CA GLY A 100 -7.94 -10.73 -1.07
C GLY A 100 -7.04 -9.51 -1.24
N TYR A 101 -7.54 -8.34 -0.84
CA TYR A 101 -6.81 -7.09 -0.78
C TYR A 101 -7.02 -6.41 0.58
N ILE A 102 -5.92 -5.98 1.20
CA ILE A 102 -5.92 -5.31 2.50
C ILE A 102 -5.02 -4.08 2.42
N GLY A 103 -5.49 -2.94 2.97
CA GLY A 103 -4.74 -1.71 3.10
C GLY A 103 -4.96 -0.70 1.97
N LYS A 104 -3.96 0.10 1.66
CA LYS A 104 -4.04 1.22 0.71
C LYS A 104 -4.28 0.74 -0.72
N TRP A 105 -5.38 1.19 -1.32
CA TRP A 105 -5.72 0.94 -2.74
C TRP A 105 -5.14 1.99 -3.68
N HIS A 106 -5.54 3.23 -3.52
CA HIS A 106 -5.10 4.42 -4.24
C HIS A 106 -5.17 4.29 -5.78
N LEU A 107 -6.22 3.64 -6.28
CA LEU A 107 -6.48 3.46 -7.73
C LEU A 107 -7.88 3.91 -8.14
N ASP A 108 -8.68 4.45 -7.20
CA ASP A 108 -9.94 5.12 -7.50
C ASP A 108 -9.79 6.64 -7.55
N SER A 109 -10.65 7.29 -8.34
CA SER A 109 -10.82 8.74 -8.25
C SER A 109 -11.41 9.10 -6.89
N PRO A 110 -10.86 10.10 -6.18
CA PRO A 110 -11.43 10.58 -4.92
C PRO A 110 -12.91 10.91 -5.04
N GLU A 111 -13.71 10.56 -4.03
CA GLU A 111 -15.15 10.86 -4.06
C GLU A 111 -15.44 12.37 -4.13
N LEU A 112 -14.54 13.20 -3.59
CA LEU A 112 -14.64 14.67 -3.69
C LEU A 112 -14.54 15.19 -5.13
N ASN A 113 -14.09 14.40 -6.09
CA ASN A 113 -14.15 14.75 -7.52
C ASN A 113 -15.59 14.66 -8.06
N SER A 114 -16.46 13.89 -7.42
CA SER A 114 -17.85 13.68 -7.83
C SER A 114 -18.86 14.50 -7.02
N GLY A 115 -18.46 14.98 -5.83
CA GLY A 115 -19.35 15.78 -4.97
C GLY A 115 -18.68 16.18 -3.66
N SER A 116 -19.10 17.30 -3.10
CA SER A 116 -18.51 17.87 -1.88
C SER A 116 -18.92 17.16 -0.58
N GLN A 117 -19.89 16.25 -0.63
CA GLN A 117 -20.38 15.50 0.53
C GLN A 117 -20.53 14.01 0.16
N PRO A 118 -19.44 13.24 0.17
CA PRO A 118 -19.49 11.81 -0.09
C PRO A 118 -20.34 11.05 0.93
N LEU A 119 -21.20 10.14 0.45
CA LEU A 119 -22.03 9.30 1.33
C LEU A 119 -21.18 8.35 2.19
N SER A 120 -20.02 7.96 1.72
CA SER A 120 -19.05 7.13 2.46
C SER A 120 -18.30 7.90 3.55
N GLY A 121 -18.44 9.24 3.59
CA GLY A 121 -17.65 10.10 4.45
C GLY A 121 -16.17 10.19 4.03
N ALA A 122 -15.83 9.87 2.78
CA ALA A 122 -14.48 10.03 2.26
C ALA A 122 -14.05 11.50 2.27
N GLU A 123 -12.77 11.73 2.57
CA GLU A 123 -12.16 13.06 2.65
C GLU A 123 -10.86 13.11 1.84
N GLY A 124 -10.44 14.28 1.41
CA GLY A 124 -9.18 14.46 0.69
C GLY A 124 -9.11 13.62 -0.60
N TRP A 125 -8.15 12.71 -0.65
CA TRP A 125 -7.94 11.83 -1.81
C TRP A 125 -8.58 10.45 -1.63
N ASP A 126 -9.43 10.30 -0.61
CA ASP A 126 -10.00 9.02 -0.28
C ASP A 126 -11.28 8.71 -1.06
N ALA A 127 -11.62 7.43 -1.12
CA ALA A 127 -12.80 6.92 -1.78
C ALA A 127 -13.18 5.53 -1.26
N TYR A 128 -14.47 5.26 -1.17
CA TYR A 128 -15.00 3.91 -1.06
C TYR A 128 -15.00 3.23 -2.43
N THR A 129 -14.34 2.09 -2.53
CA THR A 129 -14.38 1.25 -3.72
C THR A 129 -15.50 0.21 -3.60
N PRO A 130 -16.63 0.38 -4.28
CA PRO A 130 -17.78 -0.54 -4.16
C PRO A 130 -17.43 -1.95 -4.67
N PRO A 131 -18.13 -2.99 -4.17
CA PRO A 131 -18.03 -4.33 -4.75
C PRO A 131 -18.31 -4.34 -6.25
N GLY A 132 -17.62 -5.20 -6.97
CA GLY A 132 -17.78 -5.35 -8.41
C GLY A 132 -16.50 -5.10 -9.21
N LYS A 133 -16.66 -4.57 -10.43
CA LYS A 133 -15.55 -4.45 -11.39
C LYS A 133 -14.38 -3.60 -10.88
N LYS A 134 -14.63 -2.56 -10.09
CA LYS A 134 -13.59 -1.69 -9.54
C LYS A 134 -12.62 -2.38 -8.59
N ARG A 135 -13.04 -3.49 -7.95
CA ARG A 135 -12.17 -4.32 -7.11
C ARG A 135 -11.38 -5.37 -7.91
N HIS A 136 -11.47 -5.38 -9.24
CA HIS A 136 -10.72 -6.25 -10.15
C HIS A 136 -10.66 -7.71 -9.67
N ALA A 137 -11.82 -8.27 -9.26
CA ALA A 137 -11.98 -9.64 -8.76
C ALA A 137 -11.30 -9.97 -7.42
N PHE A 138 -10.90 -8.99 -6.63
CA PHE A 138 -10.63 -9.22 -5.21
C PHE A 138 -11.95 -9.52 -4.47
N GLU A 139 -12.04 -10.74 -3.89
CA GLU A 139 -13.24 -11.24 -3.22
C GLU A 139 -13.30 -10.80 -1.75
N TYR A 140 -12.16 -10.80 -1.07
CA TYR A 140 -12.02 -10.22 0.26
C TYR A 140 -11.45 -8.81 0.11
N TRP A 141 -12.07 -7.86 0.80
CA TRP A 141 -11.73 -6.45 0.70
C TRP A 141 -11.77 -5.80 2.06
N HIS A 142 -10.63 -5.26 2.50
CA HIS A 142 -10.49 -4.47 3.71
C HIS A 142 -9.51 -3.34 3.41
N ALA A 143 -10.01 -2.27 2.78
CA ALA A 143 -9.13 -1.28 2.16
C ALA A 143 -9.72 0.14 2.21
N TYR A 144 -8.87 1.11 1.95
CA TYR A 144 -9.15 2.52 1.74
C TYR A 144 -8.41 2.99 0.48
N ASN A 145 -8.81 4.14 -0.10
CA ASN A 145 -8.13 4.63 -1.28
C ASN A 145 -6.80 5.31 -0.91
N ALA A 146 -6.86 6.49 -0.26
CA ALA A 146 -5.68 7.23 0.19
C ALA A 146 -5.97 8.01 1.46
N TRP A 147 -5.48 7.51 2.58
CA TRP A 147 -5.59 8.12 3.90
C TRP A 147 -4.28 7.95 4.68
N ASN A 148 -3.85 8.98 5.43
CA ASN A 148 -2.53 9.01 6.03
C ASN A 148 -2.53 9.16 7.56
N ASP A 149 -3.66 9.04 8.24
CA ASP A 149 -3.64 8.98 9.71
C ASP A 149 -3.38 7.55 10.19
N HIS A 150 -2.10 7.14 10.18
CA HIS A 150 -1.68 5.76 10.45
C HIS A 150 -2.01 5.23 11.85
N LEU A 151 -2.39 6.11 12.79
CA LEU A 151 -2.79 5.75 14.15
C LEU A 151 -4.31 5.73 14.34
N HIS A 152 -5.06 6.41 13.46
CA HIS A 152 -6.52 6.47 13.49
C HIS A 152 -7.06 6.22 12.07
N MET A 153 -6.96 4.96 11.66
CA MET A 153 -7.34 4.54 10.32
C MET A 153 -8.82 4.19 10.22
N HIS A 154 -9.30 4.25 9.01
CA HIS A 154 -10.57 3.64 8.63
C HIS A 154 -10.40 2.78 7.40
N TYR A 155 -11.32 1.84 7.25
CA TYR A 155 -11.38 0.92 6.11
C TYR A 155 -12.83 0.79 5.65
N TRP A 156 -12.99 0.32 4.44
CA TRP A 156 -14.28 -0.13 3.92
C TRP A 156 -14.19 -1.60 3.50
N GLU A 157 -15.31 -2.28 3.65
CA GLU A 157 -15.52 -3.65 3.20
C GLU A 157 -16.68 -3.66 2.19
N GLU A 158 -17.78 -4.35 2.50
CA GLU A 158 -18.90 -4.53 1.57
C GLU A 158 -19.85 -3.30 1.50
N SER A 159 -19.87 -2.48 2.52
CA SER A 159 -20.69 -1.26 2.59
C SER A 159 -19.84 0.00 2.59
N CYS A 160 -20.48 1.15 2.31
CA CYS A 160 -19.84 2.47 2.39
C CYS A 160 -19.69 3.00 3.83
N GLU A 161 -20.02 2.19 4.84
CA GLU A 161 -19.79 2.54 6.25
C GLU A 161 -18.33 2.33 6.62
N LYS A 162 -17.71 3.36 7.21
CA LYS A 162 -16.32 3.30 7.68
C LYS A 162 -16.17 2.38 8.89
N ILE A 163 -15.18 1.52 8.83
CA ILE A 163 -14.72 0.69 9.94
C ILE A 163 -13.49 1.36 10.52
N PHE A 164 -13.57 1.90 11.72
CA PHE A 164 -12.46 2.61 12.37
C PHE A 164 -11.62 1.67 13.25
N THR A 165 -10.33 2.03 13.38
CA THR A 165 -9.42 1.39 14.31
C THR A 165 -8.45 2.42 14.89
N ASP A 166 -8.11 2.24 16.17
CA ASP A 166 -7.06 2.99 16.87
C ASP A 166 -5.74 2.19 16.96
N LEU A 167 -5.68 1.07 16.26
CA LEU A 167 -4.42 0.33 16.09
C LEU A 167 -3.58 0.97 14.98
N TRP A 168 -2.27 0.98 15.17
CA TRP A 168 -1.36 1.35 14.10
C TRP A 168 -1.60 0.49 12.86
N SER A 169 -1.78 1.14 11.70
CA SER A 169 -2.30 0.49 10.49
C SER A 169 -1.57 -0.80 10.08
N PRO A 170 -0.22 -0.91 10.10
CA PRO A 170 0.44 -2.17 9.76
C PRO A 170 0.13 -3.33 10.72
N VAL A 171 -0.16 -3.03 12.00
CA VAL A 171 -0.58 -4.07 12.97
C VAL A 171 -1.98 -4.54 12.63
N HIS A 172 -2.93 -3.63 12.51
CA HIS A 172 -4.32 -3.95 12.16
C HIS A 172 -4.43 -4.72 10.82
N GLU A 173 -3.75 -4.23 9.80
CA GLU A 173 -3.76 -4.84 8.46
C GLU A 173 -3.10 -6.22 8.46
N THR A 174 -2.06 -6.41 9.27
CA THR A 174 -1.42 -7.72 9.46
C THR A 174 -2.35 -8.69 10.17
N ASP A 175 -3.05 -8.26 11.22
CA ASP A 175 -4.03 -9.10 11.91
C ASP A 175 -5.14 -9.54 10.95
N LYS A 176 -5.66 -8.63 10.12
CA LYS A 176 -6.64 -8.96 9.06
C LYS A 176 -6.08 -9.94 8.02
N ALA A 177 -4.80 -9.82 7.68
CA ALA A 177 -4.16 -10.77 6.77
C ALA A 177 -4.04 -12.17 7.39
N LEU A 178 -3.69 -12.26 8.68
CA LEU A 178 -3.63 -13.52 9.42
C LEU A 178 -5.02 -14.17 9.52
N GLU A 179 -6.07 -13.40 9.84
CA GLU A 179 -7.47 -13.86 9.86
C GLU A 179 -7.87 -14.43 8.48
N PHE A 180 -7.57 -13.71 7.40
CA PHE A 180 -7.86 -14.17 6.04
C PHE A 180 -7.15 -15.48 5.73
N MET A 181 -5.84 -15.57 5.98
CA MET A 181 -5.05 -16.78 5.71
C MET A 181 -5.55 -17.99 6.49
N GLU A 182 -5.88 -17.82 7.78
CA GLU A 182 -6.43 -18.89 8.59
C GLU A 182 -7.80 -19.37 8.09
N SER A 183 -8.67 -18.42 7.69
CA SER A 183 -9.99 -18.74 7.13
C SER A 183 -9.91 -19.48 5.80
N ARG A 184 -8.81 -19.35 5.04
CA ARG A 184 -8.59 -19.91 3.70
C ARG A 184 -7.55 -21.04 3.64
N LYS A 185 -7.08 -21.54 4.77
CA LYS A 185 -6.00 -22.55 4.82
C LYS A 185 -6.26 -23.86 4.04
N LYS A 186 -7.51 -24.14 3.67
CA LYS A 186 -7.90 -25.34 2.91
C LYS A 186 -7.98 -25.11 1.40
N GLU A 187 -7.90 -23.87 0.94
CA GLU A 187 -8.03 -23.47 -0.46
C GLU A 187 -6.79 -22.67 -0.87
N PRO A 188 -6.37 -22.70 -2.15
CA PRO A 188 -5.33 -21.80 -2.60
C PRO A 188 -5.84 -20.36 -2.53
N PHE A 189 -5.03 -19.48 -1.96
CA PHE A 189 -5.34 -18.06 -1.87
C PHE A 189 -4.24 -17.18 -2.47
N ALA A 190 -4.64 -15.97 -2.90
CA ALA A 190 -3.77 -14.90 -3.30
C ALA A 190 -4.17 -13.63 -2.51
N LEU A 191 -3.34 -13.22 -1.57
CA LEU A 191 -3.55 -12.07 -0.73
C LEU A 191 -2.55 -10.96 -1.06
N PHE A 192 -3.06 -9.74 -1.29
CA PHE A 192 -2.28 -8.53 -1.44
C PHE A 192 -2.43 -7.69 -0.17
N LEU A 193 -1.32 -7.50 0.53
CA LEU A 193 -1.22 -6.69 1.74
C LEU A 193 -0.41 -5.45 1.44
N SER A 194 -1.06 -4.31 1.46
CA SER A 194 -0.55 -3.01 1.04
C SER A 194 -0.45 -2.05 2.22
N TRP A 195 0.67 -2.08 2.94
CA TRP A 195 0.93 -1.12 4.01
C TRP A 195 1.16 0.30 3.46
N ASN A 196 0.58 1.30 4.14
CA ASN A 196 0.87 2.69 3.80
C ASN A 196 2.20 3.17 4.42
N PRO A 197 2.52 2.95 5.71
CA PRO A 197 3.85 3.28 6.22
C PRO A 197 4.97 2.51 5.47
N PRO A 198 6.14 3.18 5.28
CA PRO A 198 6.58 4.44 5.89
C PRO A 198 6.23 5.72 5.11
N HIS A 199 5.15 5.75 4.34
CA HIS A 199 4.64 7.00 3.74
C HIS A 199 4.36 8.06 4.83
N PRO A 200 4.67 9.36 4.62
CA PRO A 200 4.38 10.41 5.59
C PRO A 200 2.88 10.50 5.94
N PRO A 201 2.50 11.07 7.10
CA PRO A 201 3.35 11.83 8.04
C PRO A 201 4.18 10.91 8.95
N PHE A 202 5.48 11.17 9.01
CA PHE A 202 6.46 10.29 9.70
C PHE A 202 6.30 10.30 11.22
N GLU A 203 5.72 11.35 11.79
CA GLU A 203 5.44 11.47 13.22
C GLU A 203 4.24 10.62 13.68
N LYS A 204 3.42 10.12 12.76
CA LYS A 204 2.26 9.26 13.09
C LYS A 204 2.65 7.78 13.16
N ILE A 205 3.58 7.49 14.05
CA ILE A 205 4.04 6.13 14.36
C ILE A 205 4.00 5.89 15.86
N PRO A 206 3.89 4.64 16.33
CA PRO A 206 4.02 4.32 17.76
C PRO A 206 5.37 4.76 18.31
N GLU A 207 5.36 5.44 19.47
CA GLU A 207 6.55 6.02 20.11
C GLU A 207 7.70 5.01 20.26
N LYS A 208 7.39 3.75 20.56
CA LYS A 208 8.39 2.67 20.67
C LYS A 208 9.28 2.50 19.43
N TYR A 209 8.80 2.84 18.22
CA TYR A 209 9.59 2.79 17.00
C TYR A 209 10.38 4.08 16.79
N TYR A 210 9.80 5.20 17.18
CA TYR A 210 10.48 6.48 17.15
C TYR A 210 11.69 6.48 18.10
N ASP A 211 11.52 5.93 19.31
CA ASP A 211 12.57 5.83 20.32
C ASP A 211 13.81 5.04 19.87
N LEU A 212 13.64 4.09 18.95
CA LEU A 212 14.78 3.33 18.41
C LEU A 212 15.79 4.21 17.65
N TYR A 213 15.34 5.37 17.16
CA TYR A 213 16.11 6.23 16.26
C TYR A 213 16.20 7.68 16.74
N ARG A 214 15.71 8.00 17.95
CA ARG A 214 15.62 9.37 18.49
C ARG A 214 16.96 10.09 18.46
N ASP A 215 18.04 9.41 18.82
CA ASP A 215 19.39 9.98 18.94
C ASP A 215 20.30 9.52 17.77
N LEU A 216 19.72 8.98 16.72
CA LEU A 216 20.48 8.51 15.57
C LEU A 216 20.82 9.68 14.66
N GLU A 217 22.13 9.86 14.40
CA GLU A 217 22.61 10.71 13.30
C GLU A 217 22.60 9.89 12.01
N PRO A 218 21.69 10.19 11.06
CA PRO A 218 21.56 9.38 9.85
C PRO A 218 22.78 9.56 8.93
N ASP A 219 23.28 8.47 8.37
CA ASP A 219 24.24 8.52 7.28
C ASP A 219 23.56 8.92 5.98
N TYR A 220 23.89 10.10 5.48
CA TYR A 220 23.41 10.57 4.19
C TYR A 220 24.31 10.13 3.04
N SER A 221 23.73 9.97 1.87
CA SER A 221 24.51 9.75 0.66
C SER A 221 25.45 10.95 0.41
N PRO A 222 26.67 10.75 -0.13
CA PRO A 222 27.65 11.82 -0.30
C PRO A 222 27.21 13.01 -1.17
N ASN A 223 26.14 12.85 -1.93
CA ASN A 223 25.55 13.89 -2.78
C ASN A 223 24.44 14.69 -2.09
N VAL A 224 24.17 14.42 -0.81
CA VAL A 224 23.22 15.20 -0.01
C VAL A 224 24.01 16.30 0.69
N GLU A 225 23.81 17.56 0.29
CA GLU A 225 24.43 18.73 0.90
C GLU A 225 23.43 19.35 1.92
N GLY A 226 23.83 19.36 3.21
CA GLY A 226 23.14 20.06 4.27
C GLY A 226 21.83 19.43 4.73
N ASP A 227 21.17 20.07 5.70
CA ASP A 227 19.88 19.68 6.30
C ASP A 227 18.68 19.85 5.36
N ARG A 228 18.81 19.45 4.13
CA ARG A 228 17.68 19.46 3.20
C ARG A 228 16.79 18.25 3.46
N PHE A 229 16.11 18.25 4.59
CA PHE A 229 14.79 17.66 4.65
C PHE A 229 13.87 18.52 3.80
N ASP A 230 13.95 18.32 2.50
CA ASP A 230 12.93 18.85 1.62
C ASP A 230 11.65 18.06 1.94
N ASN A 231 10.82 18.68 2.75
CA ASN A 231 9.52 18.17 3.05
C ASN A 231 8.81 17.93 1.72
N GLN A 232 8.38 16.73 1.44
CA GLN A 232 7.49 16.46 0.30
C GLN A 232 6.17 17.25 0.37
N THR A 233 5.98 18.05 1.40
CA THR A 233 4.88 18.99 1.58
C THR A 233 5.06 20.29 0.79
N GLY A 234 6.26 20.55 0.20
CA GLY A 234 6.50 21.75 -0.61
C GLY A 234 6.51 23.07 0.20
N GLU A 235 6.61 23.01 1.50
CA GLU A 235 6.80 24.19 2.33
C GLU A 235 8.29 24.54 2.40
N PRO A 236 8.70 25.79 2.07
CA PRO A 236 10.08 26.22 2.23
C PRO A 236 10.42 26.27 3.72
N GLY A 237 11.49 25.60 4.11
CA GLY A 237 12.08 25.69 5.43
C GLY A 237 12.74 27.07 5.68
#